data_3011442b3c16f84f693cada2219d9a53
#
_entry.id   3011442b3c16f84f693cada2219d9a53
#
_cell.length_a   1.000
_cell.length_b   1.000
_cell.length_c   1.000
_cell.angle_alpha   90.00
_cell.angle_beta   90.00
_cell.angle_gamma   90.00
#
_symmetry.space_group_name_H-M   'P 1'
#
loop_
_entity.id
_entity.type
_entity.pdbx_description
1 polymer ?
#
loop_
_entity_poly.entity_id
_entity_poly.type
_entity_poly.pdbx_seq_one_letter_code
_entity_poly.pdbx_strand_id
1 'polypeptide(L)'
;MEGALFDSTSRDSWLEIPGGPKLFTRAWGEDPKAPAVAIIHGLGDHSGRWERVGRTLQGRGFTAYALDLPGHGRSEGRRGHVKSWDDYRNAVTRWIETLRQGNGGRRWALFGHSLGALIALDWSELHPRYVDALVLSAPPFELSLKPATIKVHAARLIGLLWPGFTQGNQIPPSLLSHDPAVVRAHRSDPYVHFRISARLFLEFQAMRRKLVKVSGTLSIPTLLIQGGADPVSSCLGSAQWAKTAKEGIVTYKEYPGLFHEVLNEVDGAAILDEVIVWLKQALSVPRQDGAPASSTSTASIQPR
;
A
#
# COMPACT_ATOMS: atom_id res chain seq x y z
N MET A 1 24.76 29.27 12.25
CA MET A 1 24.06 28.07 12.80
C MET A 1 24.10 27.01 11.71
N GLU A 2 25.06 26.09 11.86
CA GLU A 2 25.27 24.99 10.92
C GLU A 2 24.07 24.08 10.96
N GLY A 3 23.41 23.90 9.81
CA GLY A 3 22.37 22.92 9.66
C GLY A 3 22.96 21.54 9.83
N ALA A 4 22.48 20.82 10.81
CA ALA A 4 22.78 19.41 10.96
C ALA A 4 22.46 18.70 9.64
N LEU A 5 23.48 18.22 8.96
CA LEU A 5 23.38 17.27 7.85
C LEU A 5 22.73 16.02 8.43
N PHE A 6 21.40 15.91 8.29
CA PHE A 6 20.73 14.66 8.59
C PHE A 6 21.32 13.59 7.66
N ASP A 7 21.96 12.62 8.27
CA ASP A 7 22.39 11.39 7.57
C ASP A 7 21.12 10.73 7.01
N SER A 8 20.86 11.02 5.73
CA SER A 8 19.55 10.82 5.09
C SER A 8 19.48 9.49 4.32
N THR A 9 20.29 8.52 4.70
CA THR A 9 20.27 7.19 4.07
C THR A 9 19.12 6.36 4.62
N SER A 10 18.35 5.74 3.72
CA SER A 10 17.40 4.71 4.12
C SER A 10 18.15 3.51 4.71
N ARG A 11 17.56 2.87 5.71
CA ARG A 11 18.05 1.59 6.25
C ARG A 11 17.33 0.43 5.61
N ASP A 12 18.08 -0.43 4.98
CA ASP A 12 17.60 -1.65 4.36
C ASP A 12 17.73 -2.82 5.34
N SER A 13 16.71 -3.66 5.42
CA SER A 13 16.73 -4.86 6.25
C SER A 13 15.92 -6.00 5.62
N TRP A 14 15.99 -7.17 6.23
CA TRP A 14 15.29 -8.35 5.79
C TRP A 14 14.41 -8.90 6.91
N LEU A 15 13.18 -9.24 6.55
CA LEU A 15 12.20 -9.85 7.43
C LEU A 15 11.99 -11.30 7.02
N GLU A 16 12.16 -12.21 7.97
CA GLU A 16 11.88 -13.64 7.76
C GLU A 16 10.43 -13.96 8.14
N ILE A 17 9.74 -14.63 7.24
CA ILE A 17 8.41 -15.18 7.50
C ILE A 17 8.57 -16.69 7.71
N PRO A 18 8.22 -17.23 8.89
CA PRO A 18 8.30 -18.66 9.14
C PRO A 18 7.53 -19.46 8.08
N GLY A 19 8.23 -20.33 7.34
CA GLY A 19 7.64 -21.10 6.25
C GLY A 19 7.24 -20.32 5.00
N GLY A 20 7.60 -19.02 4.95
CA GLY A 20 7.32 -18.10 3.85
C GLY A 20 8.57 -17.49 3.23
N PRO A 21 8.39 -16.54 2.30
CA PRO A 21 9.49 -15.86 1.65
C PRO A 21 10.20 -14.88 2.60
N LYS A 22 11.49 -14.67 2.38
CA LYS A 22 12.23 -13.58 2.99
C LYS A 22 11.87 -12.26 2.30
N LEU A 23 11.50 -11.25 3.08
CA LEU A 23 11.01 -9.98 2.57
C LEU A 23 12.02 -8.87 2.80
N PHE A 24 12.18 -8.02 1.80
CA PHE A 24 13.01 -6.83 1.89
C PHE A 24 12.18 -5.67 2.46
N THR A 25 12.77 -4.94 3.40
CA THR A 25 12.15 -3.79 4.04
C THR A 25 13.10 -2.60 4.04
N ARG A 26 12.53 -1.41 4.03
CA ARG A 26 13.26 -0.14 4.05
C ARG A 26 12.66 0.79 5.08
N ALA A 27 13.50 1.57 5.76
CA ALA A 27 13.08 2.53 6.76
C ALA A 27 13.77 3.87 6.57
N TRP A 28 13.06 4.96 6.87
CA TRP A 28 13.55 6.33 6.92
C TRP A 28 13.21 6.94 8.28
N GLY A 29 14.21 7.41 8.99
CA GLY A 29 14.11 7.88 10.38
C GLY A 29 14.21 6.74 11.40
N GLU A 30 14.54 7.15 12.64
CA GLU A 30 14.82 6.22 13.74
C GLU A 30 14.09 6.57 15.03
N ASP A 31 13.42 7.73 15.08
CA ASP A 31 12.77 8.18 16.31
C ASP A 31 11.61 7.24 16.68
N PRO A 32 11.73 6.49 17.79
CA PRO A 32 10.68 5.56 18.22
C PRO A 32 9.42 6.27 18.73
N LYS A 33 9.50 7.59 19.02
CA LYS A 33 8.38 8.39 19.49
C LYS A 33 7.63 9.08 18.33
N ALA A 34 8.29 9.28 17.19
CA ALA A 34 7.66 9.89 16.03
C ALA A 34 6.52 9.02 15.50
N PRO A 35 5.41 9.59 15.04
CA PRO A 35 4.35 8.81 14.38
C PRO A 35 4.93 8.05 13.19
N ALA A 36 4.42 6.85 12.95
CA ALA A 36 4.90 5.93 11.92
C ALA A 36 3.98 5.89 10.71
N VAL A 37 4.56 5.81 9.53
CA VAL A 37 3.86 5.55 8.27
C VAL A 37 4.43 4.29 7.62
N ALA A 38 3.61 3.24 7.49
CA ALA A 38 3.97 2.00 6.83
C ALA A 38 3.41 1.99 5.40
N ILE A 39 4.27 1.90 4.40
CA ILE A 39 3.95 2.07 2.97
C ILE A 39 3.89 0.70 2.30
N ILE A 40 2.80 0.43 1.57
CA ILE A 40 2.57 -0.77 0.77
C ILE A 40 2.43 -0.35 -0.69
N HIS A 41 3.37 -0.73 -1.51
CA HIS A 41 3.45 -0.39 -2.93
C HIS A 41 2.45 -1.15 -3.83
N GLY A 42 2.36 -0.76 -5.10
CA GLY A 42 1.48 -1.34 -6.11
C GLY A 42 2.01 -2.62 -6.79
N LEU A 43 1.23 -3.14 -7.75
CA LEU A 43 1.63 -4.29 -8.57
C LEU A 43 2.85 -3.96 -9.43
N GLY A 44 3.87 -4.80 -9.33
CA GLY A 44 5.11 -4.66 -10.12
C GLY A 44 6.07 -3.61 -9.59
N ASP A 45 5.71 -2.90 -8.53
CA ASP A 45 6.47 -1.83 -7.87
C ASP A 45 7.37 -2.39 -6.74
N HIS A 46 8.07 -1.52 -6.00
CA HIS A 46 8.89 -1.87 -4.85
C HIS A 46 9.23 -0.64 -3.98
N SER A 47 9.72 -0.88 -2.76
CA SER A 47 10.04 0.16 -1.77
C SER A 47 11.02 1.24 -2.24
N GLY A 48 11.93 0.91 -3.16
CA GLY A 48 12.91 1.88 -3.68
C GLY A 48 12.28 3.06 -4.43
N ARG A 49 11.13 2.87 -5.08
CA ARG A 49 10.42 3.97 -5.75
C ARG A 49 9.73 4.93 -4.78
N TRP A 50 9.69 4.58 -3.50
CA TRP A 50 9.12 5.40 -2.42
C TRP A 50 10.17 6.22 -1.67
N GLU A 51 11.41 6.25 -2.15
CA GLU A 51 12.54 6.94 -1.52
C GLU A 51 12.23 8.43 -1.25
N ARG A 52 11.71 9.15 -2.24
CA ARG A 52 11.34 10.57 -2.10
C ARG A 52 10.24 10.76 -1.04
N VAL A 53 9.22 9.91 -1.06
CA VAL A 53 8.12 9.96 -0.08
C VAL A 53 8.64 9.66 1.33
N GLY A 54 9.44 8.61 1.50
CA GLY A 54 10.00 8.23 2.78
C GLY A 54 10.88 9.32 3.40
N ARG A 55 11.79 9.91 2.60
CA ARG A 55 12.64 11.02 3.05
C ARG A 55 11.83 12.27 3.40
N THR A 56 10.81 12.59 2.60
CA THR A 56 9.96 13.74 2.89
C THR A 56 9.19 13.54 4.21
N LEU A 57 8.64 12.35 4.44
CA LEU A 57 7.98 12.00 5.70
C LEU A 57 8.96 12.12 6.87
N GLN A 58 10.19 11.59 6.74
CA GLN A 58 11.25 11.72 7.75
C GLN A 58 11.55 13.19 8.07
N GLY A 59 11.77 14.01 7.05
CA GLY A 59 12.05 15.46 7.23
C GLY A 59 10.87 16.24 7.83
N ARG A 60 9.67 15.66 7.85
CA ARG A 60 8.45 16.25 8.45
C ARG A 60 8.09 15.66 9.82
N GLY A 61 9.00 14.86 10.42
CA GLY A 61 8.88 14.33 11.78
C GLY A 61 8.14 13.00 11.90
N PHE A 62 8.10 12.21 10.83
CA PHE A 62 7.61 10.82 10.85
C PHE A 62 8.78 9.84 10.79
N THR A 63 8.55 8.61 11.23
CA THR A 63 9.36 7.49 10.77
C THR A 63 8.57 6.76 9.70
N ALA A 64 9.15 6.61 8.51
CA ALA A 64 8.51 5.91 7.41
C ALA A 64 9.15 4.53 7.21
N TYR A 65 8.33 3.58 6.81
CA TYR A 65 8.72 2.21 6.50
C TYR A 65 8.10 1.78 5.19
N ALA A 66 8.79 0.97 4.41
CA ALA A 66 8.23 0.33 3.22
C ALA A 66 8.63 -1.14 3.16
N LEU A 67 7.73 -1.96 2.64
CA LEU A 67 7.90 -3.39 2.46
C LEU A 67 7.89 -3.69 0.96
N ASP A 68 8.84 -4.50 0.48
CA ASP A 68 8.68 -5.16 -0.82
C ASP A 68 7.76 -6.37 -0.63
N LEU A 69 6.60 -6.37 -1.26
CA LEU A 69 5.62 -7.45 -1.18
C LEU A 69 6.20 -8.79 -1.67
N PRO A 70 5.70 -9.94 -1.22
CA PRO A 70 6.07 -11.24 -1.79
C PRO A 70 6.04 -11.22 -3.32
N GLY A 71 7.13 -11.67 -3.96
CA GLY A 71 7.25 -11.66 -5.41
C GLY A 71 7.47 -10.29 -6.07
N HIS A 72 7.85 -9.26 -5.29
CA HIS A 72 8.14 -7.91 -5.78
C HIS A 72 9.51 -7.42 -5.32
N GLY A 73 10.06 -6.43 -6.00
CA GLY A 73 11.28 -5.76 -5.60
C GLY A 73 12.43 -6.72 -5.35
N ARG A 74 13.03 -6.61 -4.17
CA ARG A 74 14.10 -7.50 -3.70
C ARG A 74 13.58 -8.70 -2.92
N SER A 75 12.30 -8.68 -2.50
CA SER A 75 11.68 -9.80 -1.79
C SER A 75 11.68 -11.07 -2.60
N GLU A 76 11.78 -12.19 -1.91
CA GLU A 76 11.67 -13.51 -2.50
C GLU A 76 10.24 -13.78 -3.02
N GLY A 77 10.11 -14.85 -3.78
CA GLY A 77 8.86 -15.27 -4.39
C GLY A 77 8.84 -15.06 -5.91
N ARG A 78 7.89 -15.73 -6.54
CA ARG A 78 7.71 -15.64 -7.99
C ARG A 78 7.10 -14.30 -8.37
N ARG A 79 7.71 -13.60 -9.32
CA ARG A 79 7.28 -12.27 -9.77
C ARG A 79 5.82 -12.25 -10.21
N GLY A 80 5.04 -11.37 -9.55
CA GLY A 80 3.62 -11.17 -9.84
C GLY A 80 2.73 -12.39 -9.52
N HIS A 81 3.12 -13.21 -8.54
CA HIS A 81 2.38 -14.40 -8.14
C HIS A 81 2.25 -14.52 -6.62
N VAL A 82 1.08 -14.98 -6.20
CA VAL A 82 0.79 -15.42 -4.83
C VAL A 82 0.02 -16.75 -4.89
N LYS A 83 0.09 -17.53 -3.83
CA LYS A 83 -0.73 -18.75 -3.69
C LYS A 83 -2.17 -18.39 -3.33
N SER A 84 -2.34 -17.40 -2.46
CA SER A 84 -3.62 -16.81 -2.07
C SER A 84 -3.42 -15.35 -1.64
N TRP A 85 -4.50 -14.61 -1.43
CA TRP A 85 -4.43 -13.26 -0.85
C TRP A 85 -3.81 -13.24 0.55
N ASP A 86 -3.89 -14.35 1.27
CA ASP A 86 -3.31 -14.48 2.61
C ASP A 86 -1.78 -14.40 2.62
N ASP A 87 -1.11 -14.65 1.49
CA ASP A 87 0.34 -14.41 1.39
C ASP A 87 0.65 -12.92 1.65
N TYR A 88 -0.18 -12.00 1.15
CA TYR A 88 -0.04 -10.56 1.44
C TYR A 88 -0.44 -10.21 2.87
N ARG A 89 -1.55 -10.75 3.38
CA ARG A 89 -1.99 -10.53 4.76
C ARG A 89 -0.93 -10.95 5.76
N ASN A 90 -0.40 -12.15 5.61
CA ASN A 90 0.63 -12.70 6.48
C ASN A 90 1.92 -11.88 6.41
N ALA A 91 2.32 -11.44 5.21
CA ALA A 91 3.47 -10.57 5.02
C ALA A 91 3.30 -9.24 5.78
N VAL A 92 2.17 -8.55 5.60
CA VAL A 92 1.90 -7.28 6.27
C VAL A 92 1.74 -7.47 7.78
N THR A 93 1.05 -8.53 8.23
CA THR A 93 0.90 -8.84 9.65
C THR A 93 2.27 -8.99 10.31
N ARG A 94 3.11 -9.87 9.78
CA ARG A 94 4.44 -10.12 10.34
C ARG A 94 5.31 -8.86 10.33
N TRP A 95 5.23 -8.08 9.26
CA TRP A 95 5.96 -6.82 9.15
C TRP A 95 5.52 -5.80 10.20
N ILE A 96 4.23 -5.52 10.31
CA ILE A 96 3.69 -4.56 11.28
C ILE A 96 3.93 -5.01 12.72
N GLU A 97 3.77 -6.30 13.03
CA GLU A 97 4.09 -6.84 14.35
C GLU A 97 5.57 -6.61 14.72
N THR A 98 6.47 -6.87 13.78
CA THR A 98 7.91 -6.64 13.98
C THR A 98 8.22 -5.16 14.21
N LEU A 99 7.63 -4.26 13.42
CA LEU A 99 7.82 -2.82 13.57
C LEU A 99 7.24 -2.27 14.90
N ARG A 100 6.23 -2.93 15.44
CA ARG A 100 5.58 -2.50 16.70
C ARG A 100 6.26 -3.06 17.96
N GLN A 101 7.15 -4.02 17.85
CA GLN A 101 7.88 -4.56 18.99
C GLN A 101 8.67 -3.43 19.69
N GLY A 102 8.42 -3.24 20.98
CA GLY A 102 9.07 -2.19 21.78
C GLY A 102 8.53 -0.77 21.59
N ASN A 103 7.57 -0.54 20.69
CA ASN A 103 7.03 0.78 20.33
C ASN A 103 5.60 0.99 20.86
N GLY A 104 5.34 0.65 22.12
CA GLY A 104 4.02 0.86 22.76
C GLY A 104 3.60 2.33 22.77
N GLY A 105 2.34 2.59 22.38
CA GLY A 105 1.77 3.93 22.38
C GLY A 105 2.04 4.77 21.12
N ARG A 106 2.92 4.35 20.22
CA ARG A 106 3.18 5.03 18.95
C ARG A 106 1.94 5.05 18.06
N ARG A 107 1.72 6.16 17.38
CA ARG A 107 0.63 6.30 16.38
C ARG A 107 1.08 5.75 15.02
N TRP A 108 0.17 5.06 14.34
CA TRP A 108 0.48 4.37 13.09
C TRP A 108 -0.48 4.72 11.97
N ALA A 109 0.07 5.10 10.84
CA ALA A 109 -0.68 5.17 9.59
C ALA A 109 -0.23 4.06 8.63
N LEU A 110 -1.20 3.50 7.90
CA LEU A 110 -0.94 2.65 6.76
C LEU A 110 -1.15 3.44 5.48
N PHE A 111 -0.20 3.37 4.56
CA PHE A 111 -0.27 4.00 3.24
C PHE A 111 -0.23 2.91 2.18
N GLY A 112 -1.30 2.76 1.41
CA GLY A 112 -1.34 1.82 0.29
C GLY A 112 -1.51 2.52 -1.05
N HIS A 113 -0.79 2.04 -2.08
CA HIS A 113 -0.95 2.52 -3.44
C HIS A 113 -1.45 1.40 -4.37
N SER A 114 -2.47 1.66 -5.17
CA SER A 114 -2.99 0.73 -6.18
C SER A 114 -3.33 -0.64 -5.57
N LEU A 115 -2.67 -1.75 -5.97
CA LEU A 115 -2.80 -3.05 -5.31
C LEU A 115 -2.54 -2.96 -3.81
N GLY A 116 -1.52 -2.19 -3.41
CA GLY A 116 -1.19 -1.95 -2.01
C GLY A 116 -2.30 -1.23 -1.25
N ALA A 117 -3.11 -0.41 -1.91
CA ALA A 117 -4.27 0.22 -1.29
C ALA A 117 -5.36 -0.80 -0.92
N LEU A 118 -5.61 -1.81 -1.77
CA LEU A 118 -6.51 -2.91 -1.42
C LEU A 118 -5.95 -3.75 -0.28
N ILE A 119 -4.64 -4.02 -0.28
CA ILE A 119 -3.98 -4.78 0.80
C ILE A 119 -4.06 -4.00 2.12
N ALA A 120 -3.74 -2.71 2.11
CA ALA A 120 -3.81 -1.85 3.27
C ALA A 120 -5.24 -1.77 3.85
N LEU A 121 -6.24 -1.58 2.99
CA LEU A 121 -7.65 -1.53 3.39
C LEU A 121 -8.11 -2.86 3.99
N ASP A 122 -7.86 -3.99 3.30
CA ASP A 122 -8.26 -5.32 3.78
C ASP A 122 -7.59 -5.67 5.11
N TRP A 123 -6.30 -5.37 5.23
CA TRP A 123 -5.57 -5.61 6.48
C TRP A 123 -6.06 -4.73 7.63
N SER A 124 -6.34 -3.45 7.36
CA SER A 124 -6.86 -2.51 8.37
C SER A 124 -8.25 -2.89 8.87
N GLU A 125 -9.13 -3.40 8.01
CA GLU A 125 -10.44 -3.92 8.39
C GLU A 125 -10.33 -5.14 9.33
N LEU A 126 -9.33 -5.98 9.14
CA LEU A 126 -9.07 -7.14 10.00
C LEU A 126 -8.37 -6.75 11.31
N HIS A 127 -7.63 -5.64 11.31
CA HIS A 127 -6.79 -5.19 12.41
C HIS A 127 -7.02 -3.70 12.79
N PRO A 128 -8.27 -3.25 13.04
CA PRO A 128 -8.59 -1.83 13.20
C PRO A 128 -7.90 -1.17 14.40
N ARG A 129 -7.49 -1.95 15.39
CA ARG A 129 -6.75 -1.44 16.57
C ARG A 129 -5.27 -1.16 16.31
N TYR A 130 -4.74 -1.63 15.19
CA TYR A 130 -3.32 -1.47 14.83
C TYR A 130 -3.04 -0.21 14.00
N VAL A 131 -4.09 0.40 13.44
CA VAL A 131 -3.99 1.53 12.51
C VAL A 131 -4.80 2.70 13.03
N ASP A 132 -4.17 3.86 13.12
CA ASP A 132 -4.80 5.10 13.57
C ASP A 132 -5.26 5.99 12.40
N ALA A 133 -4.66 5.80 11.22
CA ALA A 133 -5.01 6.50 9.99
C ALA A 133 -4.67 5.65 8.76
N LEU A 134 -5.44 5.79 7.69
CA LEU A 134 -5.24 5.07 6.44
C LEU A 134 -5.14 6.04 5.27
N VAL A 135 -4.15 5.88 4.41
CA VAL A 135 -4.04 6.60 3.14
C VAL A 135 -4.16 5.61 1.99
N LEU A 136 -5.12 5.82 1.12
CA LEU A 136 -5.37 5.02 -0.08
C LEU A 136 -5.07 5.88 -1.32
N SER A 137 -4.01 5.55 -2.03
CA SER A 137 -3.63 6.23 -3.28
C SER A 137 -4.05 5.38 -4.47
N ALA A 138 -4.88 5.94 -5.33
CA ALA A 138 -5.38 5.31 -6.56
C ALA A 138 -5.91 3.87 -6.36
N PRO A 139 -6.78 3.60 -5.37
CA PRO A 139 -7.29 2.26 -5.11
C PRO A 139 -8.12 1.77 -6.31
N PRO A 140 -7.86 0.56 -6.83
CA PRO A 140 -8.57 0.04 -8.00
C PRO A 140 -9.96 -0.52 -7.64
N PHE A 141 -10.82 0.27 -7.00
CA PHE A 141 -12.19 -0.11 -6.69
C PHE A 141 -13.00 -0.36 -7.98
N GLU A 142 -12.78 0.46 -8.99
CA GLU A 142 -13.20 0.21 -10.36
C GLU A 142 -12.02 0.41 -11.30
N LEU A 143 -11.90 -0.44 -12.33
CA LEU A 143 -10.83 -0.33 -13.32
C LEU A 143 -11.30 0.50 -14.51
N SER A 144 -10.50 1.50 -14.90
CA SER A 144 -10.71 2.24 -16.16
C SER A 144 -10.44 1.33 -17.35
N LEU A 145 -9.36 0.54 -17.29
CA LEU A 145 -9.04 -0.52 -18.27
C LEU A 145 -9.72 -1.82 -17.84
N LYS A 146 -10.95 -2.05 -18.33
CA LYS A 146 -11.69 -3.29 -18.03
C LYS A 146 -11.13 -4.45 -18.85
N PRO A 147 -10.70 -5.56 -18.21
CA PRO A 147 -10.24 -6.73 -18.94
C PRO A 147 -11.41 -7.34 -19.74
N ALA A 148 -11.14 -7.75 -20.97
CA ALA A 148 -12.16 -8.42 -21.78
C ALA A 148 -12.69 -9.68 -21.07
N THR A 149 -14.00 -9.90 -21.15
CA THR A 149 -14.68 -11.01 -20.44
C THR A 149 -14.05 -12.38 -20.75
N ILE A 150 -13.65 -12.58 -22.01
CA ILE A 150 -12.96 -13.82 -22.42
C ILE A 150 -11.63 -14.04 -21.67
N LYS A 151 -10.87 -12.95 -21.40
CA LYS A 151 -9.62 -13.04 -20.62
C LYS A 151 -9.89 -13.43 -19.17
N VAL A 152 -10.99 -12.97 -18.59
CA VAL A 152 -11.39 -13.34 -17.23
C VAL A 152 -11.76 -14.83 -17.16
N HIS A 153 -12.50 -15.35 -18.14
CA HIS A 153 -12.82 -16.78 -18.21
C HIS A 153 -11.57 -17.64 -18.45
N ALA A 154 -10.71 -17.21 -19.37
CA ALA A 154 -9.43 -17.89 -19.60
C ALA A 154 -8.55 -17.91 -18.33
N ALA A 155 -8.47 -16.79 -17.61
CA ALA A 155 -7.73 -16.73 -16.35
C ALA A 155 -8.29 -17.67 -15.28
N ARG A 156 -9.62 -17.90 -15.24
CA ARG A 156 -10.23 -18.87 -14.32
C ARG A 156 -9.79 -20.30 -14.65
N LEU A 157 -9.87 -20.68 -15.92
CA LEU A 157 -9.46 -22.03 -16.36
C LEU A 157 -7.96 -22.25 -16.15
N ILE A 158 -7.13 -21.29 -16.57
CA ILE A 158 -5.68 -21.35 -16.38
C ILE A 158 -5.33 -21.31 -14.89
N GLY A 159 -6.00 -20.50 -14.09
CA GLY A 159 -5.78 -20.42 -12.65
C GLY A 159 -6.11 -21.71 -11.91
N LEU A 160 -7.00 -22.53 -12.45
CA LEU A 160 -7.32 -23.86 -11.93
C LEU A 160 -6.26 -24.90 -12.30
N LEU A 161 -5.82 -24.90 -13.57
CA LEU A 161 -4.90 -25.91 -14.12
C LEU A 161 -3.43 -25.56 -13.91
N TRP A 162 -3.10 -24.27 -14.00
CA TRP A 162 -1.73 -23.76 -13.90
C TRP A 162 -1.71 -22.39 -13.18
N PRO A 163 -1.95 -22.35 -11.87
CA PRO A 163 -2.14 -21.12 -11.11
C PRO A 163 -0.96 -20.14 -11.18
N GLY A 164 0.24 -20.68 -11.36
CA GLY A 164 1.47 -19.89 -11.53
C GLY A 164 1.71 -19.34 -12.93
N PHE A 165 0.87 -19.64 -13.94
CA PHE A 165 1.04 -19.06 -15.28
C PHE A 165 1.00 -17.53 -15.20
N THR A 166 2.05 -16.87 -15.68
CA THR A 166 2.21 -15.42 -15.65
C THR A 166 2.18 -14.83 -17.04
N GLN A 167 1.52 -13.69 -17.17
CA GLN A 167 1.50 -12.85 -18.38
C GLN A 167 1.87 -11.41 -18.06
N GLY A 168 2.04 -10.56 -19.08
CA GLY A 168 2.20 -9.12 -18.89
C GLY A 168 0.95 -8.51 -18.27
N ASN A 169 1.11 -7.57 -17.33
CA ASN A 169 0.00 -6.88 -16.67
C ASN A 169 -0.73 -5.87 -17.58
N GLN A 170 -0.18 -5.60 -18.77
CA GLN A 170 -0.74 -4.74 -19.81
C GLN A 170 -0.96 -3.27 -19.36
N ILE A 171 -0.25 -2.80 -18.32
CA ILE A 171 -0.25 -1.40 -17.90
C ILE A 171 1.03 -0.75 -18.41
N PRO A 172 0.96 0.05 -19.50
CA PRO A 172 2.12 0.78 -19.98
C PRO A 172 2.59 1.81 -18.93
N PRO A 173 3.89 1.97 -18.69
CA PRO A 173 4.40 2.98 -17.76
C PRO A 173 3.97 4.41 -18.07
N SER A 174 3.68 4.73 -19.32
CA SER A 174 3.15 6.03 -19.75
C SER A 174 1.76 6.37 -19.22
N LEU A 175 1.06 5.39 -18.63
CA LEU A 175 -0.24 5.61 -17.97
C LEU A 175 -0.11 5.88 -16.47
N LEU A 176 1.11 5.85 -15.92
CA LEU A 176 1.34 6.03 -14.49
C LEU A 176 1.52 7.50 -14.11
N SER A 177 2.20 8.29 -14.93
CA SER A 177 2.51 9.69 -14.68
C SER A 177 2.74 10.44 -16.00
N HIS A 178 2.48 11.74 -16.00
CA HIS A 178 2.86 12.65 -17.08
C HIS A 178 4.35 12.98 -17.10
N ASP A 179 5.08 12.78 -16.00
CA ASP A 179 6.52 13.06 -15.95
C ASP A 179 7.31 12.01 -16.75
N PRO A 180 7.95 12.40 -17.86
CA PRO A 180 8.75 11.49 -18.68
C PRO A 180 9.94 10.88 -17.92
N ALA A 181 10.46 11.57 -16.88
CA ALA A 181 11.55 11.07 -16.08
C ALA A 181 11.09 9.89 -15.21
N VAL A 182 9.90 9.99 -14.61
CA VAL A 182 9.27 8.91 -13.85
C VAL A 182 9.01 7.70 -14.76
N VAL A 183 8.46 7.93 -15.96
CA VAL A 183 8.19 6.87 -16.94
C VAL A 183 9.47 6.15 -17.37
N ARG A 184 10.55 6.91 -17.64
CA ARG A 184 11.85 6.32 -17.99
C ARG A 184 12.45 5.53 -16.84
N ALA A 185 12.46 6.10 -15.63
CA ALA A 185 12.96 5.43 -14.44
C ALA A 185 12.22 4.11 -14.19
N HIS A 186 10.90 4.11 -14.28
CA HIS A 186 10.08 2.91 -14.12
C HIS A 186 10.42 1.82 -15.15
N ARG A 187 10.71 2.19 -16.41
CA ARG A 187 11.06 1.22 -17.47
C ARG A 187 12.43 0.59 -17.28
N SER A 188 13.38 1.36 -16.76
CA SER A 188 14.77 0.92 -16.59
C SER A 188 15.07 0.30 -15.24
N ASP A 189 14.12 0.33 -14.29
CA ASP A 189 14.33 -0.19 -12.96
C ASP A 189 14.35 -1.72 -12.97
N PRO A 190 15.46 -2.36 -12.54
CA PRO A 190 15.61 -3.81 -12.57
C PRO A 190 14.71 -4.54 -11.55
N TYR A 191 14.18 -3.84 -10.56
CA TYR A 191 13.31 -4.39 -9.52
C TYR A 191 11.82 -4.25 -9.86
N VAL A 192 11.48 -3.46 -10.87
CA VAL A 192 10.12 -3.37 -11.42
C VAL A 192 9.84 -4.58 -12.31
N HIS A 193 8.62 -5.09 -12.26
CA HIS A 193 8.19 -6.15 -13.17
C HIS A 193 6.78 -5.90 -13.72
N PHE A 194 6.54 -6.38 -14.93
CA PHE A 194 5.27 -6.24 -15.64
C PHE A 194 4.49 -7.56 -15.69
N ARG A 195 4.54 -8.37 -14.64
CA ARG A 195 3.96 -9.72 -14.61
C ARG A 195 2.80 -9.80 -13.65
N ILE A 196 1.77 -10.56 -14.03
CA ILE A 196 0.67 -10.96 -13.16
C ILE A 196 0.32 -12.43 -13.47
N SER A 197 0.19 -13.26 -12.44
CA SER A 197 -0.24 -14.64 -12.60
C SER A 197 -1.76 -14.73 -12.68
N ALA A 198 -2.27 -15.81 -13.27
CA ALA A 198 -3.69 -16.11 -13.29
C ALA A 198 -4.28 -16.16 -11.87
N ARG A 199 -3.55 -16.76 -10.90
CA ARG A 199 -3.95 -16.79 -9.50
C ARG A 199 -4.04 -15.38 -8.92
N LEU A 200 -2.98 -14.57 -9.00
CA LEU A 200 -2.99 -13.21 -8.46
C LEU A 200 -4.10 -12.35 -9.09
N PHE A 201 -4.34 -12.50 -10.39
CA PHE A 201 -5.43 -11.78 -11.06
C PHE A 201 -6.80 -12.15 -10.47
N LEU A 202 -7.05 -13.44 -10.21
CA LEU A 202 -8.31 -13.89 -9.62
C LEU A 202 -8.47 -13.44 -8.16
N GLU A 203 -7.42 -13.53 -7.35
CA GLU A 203 -7.40 -13.04 -5.97
C GLU A 203 -7.66 -11.53 -5.93
N PHE A 204 -6.97 -10.75 -6.77
CA PHE A 204 -7.18 -9.32 -6.93
C PHE A 204 -8.62 -8.98 -7.28
N GLN A 205 -9.22 -9.68 -8.26
CA GLN A 205 -10.61 -9.44 -8.66
C GLN A 205 -11.61 -9.81 -7.55
N ALA A 206 -11.35 -10.87 -6.80
CA ALA A 206 -12.19 -11.28 -5.67
C ALA A 206 -12.13 -10.24 -4.55
N MET A 207 -10.90 -9.81 -4.19
CA MET A 207 -10.69 -8.85 -3.13
C MET A 207 -11.24 -7.47 -3.48
N ARG A 208 -11.04 -6.99 -4.69
CA ARG A 208 -11.62 -5.75 -5.18
C ARG A 208 -13.14 -5.74 -5.00
N ARG A 209 -13.84 -6.80 -5.43
CA ARG A 209 -15.31 -6.92 -5.27
C ARG A 209 -15.75 -6.95 -3.80
N LYS A 210 -14.95 -7.53 -2.91
CA LYS A 210 -15.20 -7.52 -1.48
C LYS A 210 -15.06 -6.11 -0.90
N LEU A 211 -13.93 -5.44 -1.20
CA LEU A 211 -13.54 -4.18 -0.57
C LEU A 211 -14.34 -2.97 -1.06
N VAL A 212 -14.94 -3.03 -2.25
CA VAL A 212 -15.90 -2.02 -2.70
C VAL A 212 -17.09 -1.87 -1.72
N LYS A 213 -17.40 -2.90 -0.93
CA LYS A 213 -18.56 -2.92 -0.02
C LYS A 213 -18.23 -2.48 1.42
N VAL A 214 -16.94 -2.27 1.77
CA VAL A 214 -16.57 -2.04 3.18
C VAL A 214 -16.54 -0.57 3.61
N SER A 215 -16.71 0.38 2.70
CA SER A 215 -16.67 1.81 3.04
C SER A 215 -17.64 2.20 4.15
N GLY A 216 -18.86 1.65 4.15
CA GLY A 216 -19.87 1.93 5.16
C GLY A 216 -19.59 1.35 6.55
N THR A 217 -18.68 0.40 6.67
CA THR A 217 -18.26 -0.21 7.95
C THR A 217 -16.94 0.33 8.47
N LEU A 218 -16.18 1.03 7.62
CA LEU A 218 -14.87 1.59 7.96
C LEU A 218 -14.99 2.56 9.15
N SER A 219 -14.11 2.39 10.13
CA SER A 219 -14.05 3.23 11.34
C SER A 219 -12.71 3.99 11.46
N ILE A 220 -11.76 3.72 10.61
CA ILE A 220 -10.42 4.32 10.62
C ILE A 220 -10.45 5.60 9.77
N PRO A 221 -10.02 6.77 10.29
CA PRO A 221 -9.85 7.97 9.50
C PRO A 221 -9.04 7.68 8.24
N THR A 222 -9.61 7.94 7.07
CA THR A 222 -9.05 7.55 5.79
C THR A 222 -8.96 8.72 4.83
N LEU A 223 -7.77 8.95 4.27
CA LEU A 223 -7.56 9.82 3.14
C LEU A 223 -7.49 8.99 1.86
N LEU A 224 -8.36 9.28 0.91
CA LEU A 224 -8.33 8.69 -0.42
C LEU A 224 -7.89 9.77 -1.42
N ILE A 225 -6.76 9.55 -2.08
CA ILE A 225 -6.22 10.43 -3.13
C ILE A 225 -6.29 9.73 -4.48
N GLN A 226 -6.74 10.46 -5.52
CA GLN A 226 -7.00 9.88 -6.84
C GLN A 226 -6.71 10.88 -7.96
N GLY A 227 -6.05 10.43 -9.02
CA GLY A 227 -5.94 11.21 -10.25
C GLY A 227 -7.26 11.23 -11.03
N GLY A 228 -7.72 12.43 -11.41
CA GLY A 228 -8.99 12.59 -12.12
C GLY A 228 -8.98 12.02 -13.55
N ALA A 229 -7.78 11.94 -14.18
CA ALA A 229 -7.57 11.33 -15.49
C ALA A 229 -6.87 9.96 -15.40
N ASP A 230 -6.92 9.29 -14.25
CA ASP A 230 -6.28 7.99 -14.06
C ASP A 230 -6.81 6.93 -15.03
N PRO A 231 -5.96 6.46 -15.97
CA PRO A 231 -6.40 5.49 -16.98
C PRO A 231 -6.37 4.04 -16.49
N VAL A 232 -5.89 3.80 -15.26
CA VAL A 232 -5.81 2.46 -14.64
C VAL A 232 -6.96 2.23 -13.67
N SER A 233 -7.15 3.15 -12.72
CA SER A 233 -8.16 3.08 -11.65
C SER A 233 -9.17 4.23 -11.82
N SER A 234 -10.46 3.90 -11.89
CA SER A 234 -11.52 4.88 -12.12
C SER A 234 -11.69 5.85 -10.96
N CYS A 235 -11.53 7.15 -11.20
CA CYS A 235 -11.82 8.20 -10.22
C CYS A 235 -13.30 8.18 -9.79
N LEU A 236 -14.23 7.85 -10.71
CA LEU A 236 -15.65 7.70 -10.39
C LEU A 236 -15.89 6.56 -9.40
N GLY A 237 -15.20 5.42 -9.57
CA GLY A 237 -15.29 4.30 -8.63
C GLY A 237 -14.77 4.69 -7.24
N SER A 238 -13.69 5.45 -7.15
CA SER A 238 -13.15 5.97 -5.90
C SER A 238 -14.07 7.00 -5.24
N ALA A 239 -14.63 7.95 -6.01
CA ALA A 239 -15.59 8.93 -5.53
C ALA A 239 -16.87 8.26 -5.00
N GLN A 240 -17.39 7.26 -5.70
CA GLN A 240 -18.57 6.52 -5.27
C GLN A 240 -18.29 5.73 -3.99
N TRP A 241 -17.14 5.09 -3.90
CA TRP A 241 -16.73 4.38 -2.69
C TRP A 241 -16.66 5.32 -1.48
N ALA A 242 -16.04 6.49 -1.63
CA ALA A 242 -15.97 7.49 -0.57
C ALA A 242 -17.34 7.99 -0.11
N LYS A 243 -18.28 8.20 -1.04
CA LYS A 243 -19.65 8.63 -0.73
C LYS A 243 -20.47 7.62 0.10
N THR A 244 -20.11 6.34 0.07
CA THR A 244 -20.79 5.29 0.84
C THR A 244 -20.19 5.10 2.24
N ALA A 245 -19.10 5.80 2.56
CA ALA A 245 -18.51 5.80 3.89
C ALA A 245 -19.37 6.61 4.89
N LYS A 246 -19.18 6.31 6.18
CA LYS A 246 -19.76 7.13 7.25
C LYS A 246 -19.20 8.55 7.19
N GLU A 247 -20.03 9.52 7.54
CA GLU A 247 -19.63 10.93 7.59
C GLU A 247 -18.39 11.13 8.46
N GLY A 248 -17.45 11.94 7.97
CA GLY A 248 -16.20 12.27 8.67
C GLY A 248 -15.12 11.17 8.66
N ILE A 249 -15.41 9.96 8.16
CA ILE A 249 -14.42 8.87 8.15
C ILE A 249 -13.50 8.94 6.91
N VAL A 250 -14.06 9.24 5.73
CA VAL A 250 -13.28 9.28 4.49
C VAL A 250 -13.17 10.72 3.97
N THR A 251 -11.96 11.21 3.83
CA THR A 251 -11.64 12.42 3.08
C THR A 251 -11.22 12.01 1.67
N TYR A 252 -12.01 12.39 0.66
CA TYR A 252 -11.69 12.13 -0.74
C TYR A 252 -11.10 13.37 -1.40
N LYS A 253 -9.95 13.21 -2.05
CA LYS A 253 -9.30 14.25 -2.85
C LYS A 253 -9.03 13.74 -4.25
N GLU A 254 -9.66 14.37 -5.23
CA GLU A 254 -9.39 14.16 -6.64
C GLU A 254 -8.47 15.27 -7.16
N TYR A 255 -7.47 14.87 -7.94
CA TYR A 255 -6.54 15.79 -8.60
C TYR A 255 -6.83 15.78 -10.10
N PRO A 256 -7.59 16.78 -10.61
CA PRO A 256 -8.01 16.82 -12.00
C PRO A 256 -6.83 16.73 -12.97
N GLY A 257 -6.99 15.95 -14.03
CA GLY A 257 -5.98 15.78 -15.08
C GLY A 257 -4.80 14.87 -14.74
N LEU A 258 -4.57 14.51 -13.46
CA LEU A 258 -3.46 13.65 -13.08
C LEU A 258 -3.74 12.16 -13.32
N PHE A 259 -2.66 11.39 -13.54
CA PHE A 259 -2.70 9.96 -13.79
C PHE A 259 -2.62 9.13 -12.50
N HIS A 260 -2.21 7.86 -12.62
CA HIS A 260 -2.29 6.86 -11.56
C HIS A 260 -1.41 7.12 -10.34
N GLU A 261 -0.17 7.55 -10.57
CA GLU A 261 0.81 7.82 -9.51
C GLU A 261 0.84 9.31 -9.16
N VAL A 262 -0.22 9.83 -8.53
CA VAL A 262 -0.38 11.27 -8.23
C VAL A 262 0.81 11.87 -7.46
N LEU A 263 1.48 11.08 -6.62
CA LEU A 263 2.68 11.53 -5.92
C LEU A 263 3.91 11.61 -6.82
N ASN A 264 3.93 10.94 -7.96
CA ASN A 264 5.01 10.94 -8.93
C ASN A 264 4.69 11.81 -10.16
N GLU A 265 3.66 12.62 -10.09
CA GLU A 265 3.37 13.67 -11.07
C GLU A 265 4.28 14.90 -10.86
N VAL A 266 4.28 15.81 -11.81
CA VAL A 266 5.10 17.04 -11.75
C VAL A 266 4.84 17.80 -10.43
N ASP A 267 3.58 17.92 -10.04
CA ASP A 267 3.16 18.59 -8.80
C ASP A 267 3.08 17.63 -7.59
N GLY A 268 3.61 16.42 -7.71
CA GLY A 268 3.50 15.38 -6.69
C GLY A 268 4.09 15.75 -5.33
N ALA A 269 5.00 16.71 -5.28
CA ALA A 269 5.55 17.24 -4.01
C ALA A 269 4.50 18.01 -3.22
N ALA A 270 3.72 18.87 -3.88
CA ALA A 270 2.65 19.64 -3.24
C ALA A 270 1.54 18.70 -2.72
N ILE A 271 1.19 17.66 -3.51
CA ILE A 271 0.22 16.64 -3.10
C ILE A 271 0.72 15.89 -1.86
N LEU A 272 2.01 15.55 -1.81
CA LEU A 272 2.60 14.89 -0.63
C LEU A 272 2.55 15.79 0.59
N ASP A 273 2.77 17.09 0.46
CA ASP A 273 2.63 18.05 1.57
C ASP A 273 1.18 18.08 2.11
N GLU A 274 0.17 18.03 1.24
CA GLU A 274 -1.23 17.92 1.67
C GLU A 274 -1.51 16.61 2.42
N VAL A 275 -0.98 15.49 1.93
CA VAL A 275 -1.08 14.19 2.62
C VAL A 275 -0.43 14.25 4.01
N ILE A 276 0.73 14.90 4.12
CA ILE A 276 1.44 15.07 5.41
C ILE A 276 0.65 15.93 6.38
N VAL A 277 0.05 17.02 5.92
CA VAL A 277 -0.84 17.86 6.75
C VAL A 277 -2.00 17.04 7.28
N TRP A 278 -2.66 16.28 6.42
CA TRP A 278 -3.76 15.40 6.83
C TRP A 278 -3.31 14.32 7.82
N LEU A 279 -2.17 13.67 7.58
CA LEU A 279 -1.59 12.66 8.49
C LEU A 279 -1.32 13.24 9.88
N LYS A 280 -0.75 14.45 9.96
CA LYS A 280 -0.53 15.13 11.25
C LYS A 280 -1.82 15.34 12.01
N GLN A 281 -2.87 15.79 11.34
CA GLN A 281 -4.19 15.97 11.95
C GLN A 281 -4.79 14.65 12.41
N ALA A 282 -4.84 13.64 11.56
CA ALA A 282 -5.42 12.33 11.86
C ALA A 282 -4.69 11.61 13.01
N LEU A 283 -3.36 11.75 13.09
CA LEU A 283 -2.55 11.11 14.12
C LEU A 283 -2.42 11.93 15.41
N SER A 284 -2.90 13.18 15.46
CA SER A 284 -2.95 13.99 16.69
C SER A 284 -4.17 13.69 17.57
N VAL A 285 -5.24 13.14 17.00
CA VAL A 285 -6.47 12.81 17.74
C VAL A 285 -6.20 11.63 18.68
N PRO A 286 -6.47 11.75 19.99
CA PRO A 286 -6.31 10.63 20.92
C PRO A 286 -7.15 9.42 20.49
N ARG A 287 -6.66 8.20 20.79
CA ARG A 287 -7.48 6.98 20.62
C ARG A 287 -8.70 7.07 21.53
N GLN A 288 -9.88 6.82 20.99
CA GLN A 288 -11.12 6.87 21.76
C GLN A 288 -11.23 5.74 22.79
N ASP A 289 -10.43 4.69 22.71
CA ASP A 289 -10.44 3.56 23.63
C ASP A 289 -9.16 3.56 24.47
N GLY A 290 -9.34 3.86 25.76
CA GLY A 290 -8.31 3.77 26.80
C GLY A 290 -7.94 2.31 27.15
N ALA A 291 -7.43 1.53 26.19
CA ALA A 291 -6.82 0.24 26.45
C ALA A 291 -5.34 0.32 26.10
N PRO A 292 -4.43 0.13 27.08
CA PRO A 292 -3.00 -0.03 26.75
C PRO A 292 -2.85 -1.22 25.81
N ALA A 293 -1.98 -1.09 24.82
CA ALA A 293 -1.55 -2.23 24.02
C ALA A 293 -0.94 -3.25 24.99
N SER A 294 -1.73 -4.25 25.37
CA SER A 294 -1.29 -5.29 26.29
C SER A 294 -0.16 -6.06 25.62
N SER A 295 0.99 -6.02 26.30
CA SER A 295 2.08 -6.95 26.14
C SER A 295 1.55 -8.39 26.16
N THR A 296 1.94 -9.16 25.14
CA THR A 296 2.06 -10.63 25.12
C THR A 296 0.97 -11.47 25.79
N SER A 297 0.10 -12.01 24.96
CA SER A 297 -0.44 -13.35 25.23
C SER A 297 0.11 -14.28 24.16
N THR A 298 1.12 -15.07 24.52
CA THR A 298 1.53 -16.29 23.81
C THR A 298 0.40 -17.30 23.94
N ALA A 299 -0.55 -17.24 23.02
CA ALA A 299 -1.47 -18.36 22.82
C ALA A 299 -0.78 -19.34 21.87
N SER A 300 -0.26 -20.42 22.45
CA SER A 300 0.17 -21.62 21.73
C SER A 300 -1.00 -22.20 20.97
N ILE A 301 -0.95 -22.07 19.65
CA ILE A 301 -1.84 -22.82 18.76
C ILE A 301 -1.28 -24.24 18.63
N GLN A 302 -1.93 -25.22 19.28
CA GLN A 302 -1.69 -26.63 19.00
C GLN A 302 -2.35 -26.98 17.65
N PRO A 303 -1.69 -27.79 16.81
CA PRO A 303 -2.25 -28.25 15.55
C PRO A 303 -3.31 -29.33 15.80
N ARG A 304 -4.43 -29.20 15.13
CA ARG A 304 -5.33 -30.31 14.84
C ARG A 304 -5.24 -30.69 13.37
#